data_598a64d93381701fe7a6e07abb5a824d
#
_entry.id   598a64d93381701fe7a6e07abb5a824d
#
_cell.length_a   1.000
_cell.length_b   1.000
_cell.length_c   1.000
_cell.angle_alpha   90.00
_cell.angle_beta   90.00
_cell.angle_gamma   90.00
#
_symmetry.space_group_name_H-M   'P 1'
#
loop_
_entity.id
_entity.type
_entity.pdbx_description
1 polymer ?
#
loop_
_entity_poly.entity_id
_entity_poly.type
_entity_poly.pdbx_seq_one_letter_code
_entity_poly.pdbx_strand_id
1 'polypeptide(L)'
;MEAAFKRVESNPHVRLQGTHWAALINAYGCVMKDVDKAISVFESISSHPSSQRGPTPLPDAVSYESLINVLVTRKRMDLAQKYLARLQTSGVHMTAYIANLLIKGYAADGAIEQARAIFESLADPASGVAAPGNHVPHESSSAPSTPPVSRDSMSYREVSPSAVGVCVC
;
A
#
# COMPACT_ATOMS: atom_id res chain seq x y z
N MET A 1 -0.14 20.09 -9.85
CA MET A 1 0.55 18.81 -9.76
C MET A 1 0.75 18.12 -11.10
N GLU A 2 -0.28 17.99 -11.96
CA GLU A 2 -0.15 17.42 -13.33
C GLU A 2 0.95 18.09 -14.17
N ALA A 3 1.02 19.42 -14.16
CA ALA A 3 2.05 20.15 -14.90
C ALA A 3 3.48 19.79 -14.40
N ALA A 4 3.66 19.61 -13.11
CA ALA A 4 4.93 19.19 -12.54
C ALA A 4 5.27 17.75 -12.95
N PHE A 5 4.28 16.83 -12.89
CA PHE A 5 4.46 15.45 -13.32
C PHE A 5 4.80 15.36 -14.81
N LYS A 6 4.08 16.08 -15.68
CA LYS A 6 4.38 16.15 -17.12
C LYS A 6 5.78 16.68 -17.42
N ARG A 7 6.27 17.64 -16.62
CA ARG A 7 7.65 18.14 -16.75
C ARG A 7 8.69 17.09 -16.40
N VAL A 8 8.41 16.26 -15.37
CA VAL A 8 9.28 15.14 -14.99
C VAL A 8 9.21 14.05 -16.05
N GLU A 9 8.01 13.72 -16.53
CA GLU A 9 7.77 12.72 -17.56
C GLU A 9 8.43 13.07 -18.89
N SER A 10 8.39 14.35 -19.29
CA SER A 10 8.98 14.82 -20.53
C SER A 10 10.51 14.96 -20.49
N ASN A 11 11.12 14.82 -19.31
CA ASN A 11 12.57 14.91 -19.17
C ASN A 11 13.23 13.55 -19.47
N PRO A 12 14.01 13.40 -20.56
CA PRO A 12 14.60 12.12 -20.95
C PRO A 12 15.64 11.60 -19.94
N HIS A 13 16.14 12.48 -19.07
CA HIS A 13 17.13 12.13 -18.03
C HIS A 13 16.50 11.72 -16.71
N VAL A 14 15.19 11.90 -16.55
CA VAL A 14 14.46 11.53 -15.33
C VAL A 14 13.65 10.27 -15.59
N ARG A 15 13.90 9.28 -14.76
CA ARG A 15 13.16 8.04 -14.77
C ARG A 15 12.06 8.10 -13.71
N LEU A 16 10.83 7.81 -14.11
CA LEU A 16 9.72 7.68 -13.18
C LEU A 16 9.91 6.43 -12.31
N GLN A 17 9.81 6.63 -11.01
CA GLN A 17 9.88 5.60 -9.98
C GLN A 17 8.51 5.45 -9.31
N GLY A 18 8.32 4.38 -8.54
CA GLY A 18 7.08 4.16 -7.78
C GLY A 18 6.67 5.34 -6.92
N THR A 19 7.63 6.05 -6.31
CA THR A 19 7.37 7.25 -5.51
C THR A 19 6.73 8.40 -6.29
N HIS A 20 7.09 8.59 -7.56
CA HIS A 20 6.46 9.60 -8.41
C HIS A 20 5.01 9.24 -8.73
N TRP A 21 4.76 7.98 -9.04
CA TRP A 21 3.42 7.45 -9.27
C TRP A 21 2.57 7.51 -8.01
N ALA A 22 3.14 7.11 -6.87
CA ALA A 22 2.50 7.20 -5.56
C ALA A 22 2.04 8.63 -5.22
N ALA A 23 2.89 9.62 -5.48
CA ALA A 23 2.54 11.02 -5.25
C ALA A 23 1.35 11.46 -6.10
N LEU A 24 1.31 11.03 -7.37
CA LEU A 24 0.20 11.35 -8.28
C LEU A 24 -1.10 10.66 -7.88
N ILE A 25 -1.05 9.36 -7.53
CA ILE A 25 -2.18 8.59 -7.04
C ILE A 25 -2.78 9.23 -5.77
N ASN A 26 -1.93 9.59 -4.79
CA ASN A 26 -2.38 10.25 -3.57
C ASN A 26 -2.96 11.63 -3.83
N ALA A 27 -2.41 12.39 -4.77
CA ALA A 27 -2.94 13.68 -5.13
C ALA A 27 -4.37 13.57 -5.67
N TYR A 28 -4.61 12.68 -6.62
CA TYR A 28 -5.96 12.48 -7.15
C TYR A 28 -6.89 11.88 -6.10
N GLY A 29 -6.50 10.80 -5.44
CA GLY A 29 -7.37 10.07 -4.54
C GLY A 29 -7.63 10.76 -3.21
N CYS A 30 -6.61 11.32 -2.56
CA CYS A 30 -6.74 11.91 -1.23
C CYS A 30 -7.05 13.41 -1.29
N VAL A 31 -6.36 14.18 -2.13
CA VAL A 31 -6.53 15.64 -2.18
C VAL A 31 -7.73 16.02 -3.06
N MET A 32 -7.76 15.54 -4.29
CA MET A 32 -8.85 15.85 -5.23
C MET A 32 -10.10 15.00 -5.05
N LYS A 33 -10.00 13.93 -4.25
CA LYS A 33 -11.10 13.00 -3.94
C LYS A 33 -11.63 12.23 -5.16
N ASP A 34 -10.83 12.13 -6.20
CA ASP A 34 -11.14 11.45 -7.46
C ASP A 34 -10.51 10.06 -7.48
N VAL A 35 -11.27 9.06 -7.03
CA VAL A 35 -10.83 7.66 -6.95
C VAL A 35 -10.62 7.07 -8.35
N ASP A 36 -11.49 7.40 -9.29
CA ASP A 36 -11.44 6.83 -10.63
C ASP A 36 -10.18 7.32 -11.36
N LYS A 37 -9.82 8.59 -11.16
CA LYS A 37 -8.59 9.14 -11.70
C LYS A 37 -7.35 8.51 -11.05
N ALA A 38 -7.37 8.30 -9.73
CA ALA A 38 -6.27 7.62 -9.03
C ALA A 38 -6.07 6.18 -9.56
N ILE A 39 -7.16 5.45 -9.78
CA ILE A 39 -7.14 4.11 -10.40
C ILE A 39 -6.61 4.19 -11.83
N SER A 40 -7.09 5.12 -12.64
CA SER A 40 -6.62 5.30 -14.02
C SER A 40 -5.12 5.55 -14.09
N VAL A 41 -4.59 6.37 -13.18
CA VAL A 41 -3.14 6.60 -13.07
C VAL A 41 -2.41 5.31 -12.72
N PHE A 42 -2.89 4.55 -11.75
CA PHE A 42 -2.27 3.28 -11.37
C PHE A 42 -2.26 2.26 -12.53
N GLU A 43 -3.38 2.13 -13.25
CA GLU A 43 -3.46 1.22 -14.40
C GLU A 43 -2.52 1.62 -15.54
N SER A 44 -2.25 2.90 -15.71
CA SER A 44 -1.33 3.40 -16.74
C SER A 44 0.14 3.08 -16.47
N ILE A 45 0.50 2.76 -15.21
CA ILE A 45 1.90 2.48 -14.81
C ILE A 45 2.50 1.33 -15.65
N SER A 46 1.79 0.23 -15.80
CA SER A 46 2.30 -0.97 -16.48
C SER A 46 2.57 -0.75 -17.97
N SER A 47 1.82 0.14 -18.62
CA SER A 47 1.96 0.47 -20.04
C SER A 47 2.95 1.62 -20.30
N HIS A 48 3.41 2.30 -19.24
CA HIS A 48 4.28 3.45 -19.41
C HIS A 48 5.71 3.03 -19.81
N PRO A 49 6.35 3.71 -20.79
CA PRO A 49 7.68 3.34 -21.27
C PRO A 49 8.77 3.30 -20.20
N SER A 50 8.67 4.15 -19.17
CA SER A 50 9.64 4.17 -18.07
C SER A 50 9.52 2.96 -17.14
N SER A 51 8.36 2.30 -17.10
CA SER A 51 8.13 1.12 -16.27
C SER A 51 8.85 -0.12 -16.78
N GLN A 52 9.11 -0.16 -18.08
CA GLN A 52 9.77 -1.32 -18.74
C GLN A 52 11.29 -1.24 -18.73
N ARG A 53 11.86 -0.08 -18.38
CA ARG A 53 13.32 0.16 -18.47
C ARG A 53 14.07 0.02 -17.13
N GLY A 54 13.38 -0.46 -16.06
CA GLY A 54 13.86 -0.48 -14.69
C GLY A 54 14.39 -1.81 -14.15
N PRO A 55 15.29 -1.77 -13.14
CA PRO A 55 15.69 -2.95 -12.39
C PRO A 55 14.53 -3.52 -11.57
N THR A 56 13.60 -2.68 -11.17
CA THR A 56 12.38 -3.09 -10.45
C THR A 56 11.15 -2.94 -11.34
N PRO A 57 10.35 -3.99 -11.51
CA PRO A 57 9.11 -3.89 -12.25
C PRO A 57 8.14 -2.94 -11.56
N LEU A 58 7.34 -2.21 -12.35
CA LEU A 58 6.27 -1.34 -11.85
C LEU A 58 4.91 -1.91 -12.31
N PRO A 59 3.85 -1.74 -11.54
CA PRO A 59 3.78 -1.05 -10.24
C PRO A 59 4.47 -1.83 -9.12
N ASP A 60 5.20 -1.11 -8.26
CA ASP A 60 5.92 -1.63 -7.11
C ASP A 60 5.08 -1.55 -5.81
N ALA A 61 5.65 -2.00 -4.70
CA ALA A 61 4.96 -1.96 -3.40
C ALA A 61 4.47 -0.54 -3.04
N VAL A 62 5.26 0.50 -3.30
CA VAL A 62 4.93 1.89 -2.98
C VAL A 62 3.72 2.38 -3.79
N SER A 63 3.63 1.97 -5.06
CA SER A 63 2.47 2.27 -5.91
C SER A 63 1.20 1.59 -5.39
N TYR A 64 1.29 0.32 -4.97
CA TYR A 64 0.17 -0.41 -4.37
C TYR A 64 -0.25 0.19 -3.02
N GLU A 65 0.71 0.53 -2.15
CA GLU A 65 0.45 1.18 -0.86
C GLU A 65 -0.37 2.45 -1.03
N SER A 66 0.03 3.28 -1.99
CA SER A 66 -0.66 4.53 -2.26
C SER A 66 -2.08 4.32 -2.77
N LEU A 67 -2.28 3.38 -3.69
CA LEU A 67 -3.62 3.07 -4.19
C LEU A 67 -4.52 2.48 -3.09
N ILE A 68 -4.03 1.50 -2.33
CA ILE A 68 -4.79 0.89 -1.24
C ILE A 68 -5.12 1.93 -0.17
N ASN A 69 -4.19 2.83 0.17
CA ASN A 69 -4.45 3.93 1.10
C ASN A 69 -5.60 4.84 0.60
N VAL A 70 -5.61 5.19 -0.68
CA VAL A 70 -6.70 5.96 -1.28
C VAL A 70 -8.03 5.21 -1.16
N LEU A 71 -8.06 3.92 -1.53
CA LEU A 71 -9.28 3.11 -1.52
C LEU A 71 -9.85 2.95 -0.10
N VAL A 72 -9.00 2.65 0.88
CA VAL A 72 -9.40 2.55 2.29
C VAL A 72 -9.91 3.89 2.82
N THR A 73 -9.19 4.98 2.54
CA THR A 73 -9.60 6.33 2.98
C THR A 73 -10.94 6.74 2.37
N ARG A 74 -11.26 6.27 1.17
CA ARG A 74 -12.53 6.51 0.47
C ARG A 74 -13.60 5.45 0.74
N LYS A 75 -13.34 4.55 1.69
CA LYS A 75 -14.28 3.47 2.07
C LYS A 75 -14.67 2.57 0.89
N ARG A 76 -13.76 2.34 -0.04
CA ARG A 76 -13.94 1.46 -1.18
C ARG A 76 -13.21 0.14 -0.94
N MET A 77 -13.65 -0.57 0.11
CA MET A 77 -13.06 -1.86 0.49
C MET A 77 -13.24 -2.94 -0.57
N ASP A 78 -14.31 -2.85 -1.36
CA ASP A 78 -14.55 -3.66 -2.55
C ASP A 78 -13.37 -3.61 -3.54
N LEU A 79 -12.92 -2.41 -3.86
CA LEU A 79 -11.77 -2.21 -4.73
C LEU A 79 -10.45 -2.52 -4.04
N ALA A 80 -10.32 -2.22 -2.76
CA ALA A 80 -9.11 -2.55 -2.00
C ALA A 80 -8.83 -4.07 -2.02
N GLN A 81 -9.86 -4.91 -1.86
CA GLN A 81 -9.75 -6.36 -1.98
C GLN A 81 -9.32 -6.79 -3.39
N LYS A 82 -9.90 -6.19 -4.43
CA LYS A 82 -9.53 -6.48 -5.82
C LYS A 82 -8.04 -6.21 -6.08
N TYR A 83 -7.55 -5.07 -5.62
CA TYR A 83 -6.14 -4.72 -5.81
C TYR A 83 -5.19 -5.49 -4.89
N LEU A 84 -5.66 -5.93 -3.71
CA LEU A 84 -4.91 -6.87 -2.86
C LEU A 84 -4.71 -8.22 -3.57
N ALA A 85 -5.77 -8.77 -4.16
CA ALA A 85 -5.66 -10.01 -4.93
C ALA A 85 -4.69 -9.86 -6.11
N ARG A 86 -4.72 -8.71 -6.80
CA ARG A 86 -3.78 -8.42 -7.88
C ARG A 86 -2.33 -8.29 -7.38
N LEU A 87 -2.11 -7.66 -6.22
CA LEU A 87 -0.79 -7.58 -5.59
C LEU A 87 -0.24 -8.99 -5.32
N GLN A 88 -1.04 -9.89 -4.76
CA GLN A 88 -0.64 -11.27 -4.47
C GLN A 88 -0.22 -12.05 -5.74
N THR A 89 -0.86 -11.77 -6.88
CA THR A 89 -0.53 -12.41 -8.17
C THR A 89 0.61 -11.73 -8.93
N SER A 90 0.96 -10.50 -8.57
CA SER A 90 1.98 -9.71 -9.28
C SER A 90 3.42 -10.02 -8.86
N GLY A 91 3.62 -10.84 -7.82
CA GLY A 91 4.94 -11.10 -7.23
C GLY A 91 5.46 -9.97 -6.34
N VAL A 92 4.68 -8.91 -6.15
CA VAL A 92 5.00 -7.84 -5.20
C VAL A 92 4.58 -8.28 -3.80
N HIS A 93 5.49 -8.17 -2.85
CA HIS A 93 5.22 -8.60 -1.47
C HIS A 93 4.31 -7.61 -0.75
N MET A 94 3.38 -8.17 0.04
CA MET A 94 2.58 -7.36 0.96
C MET A 94 3.50 -6.77 2.03
N THR A 95 3.35 -5.47 2.30
CA THR A 95 4.09 -4.78 3.36
C THR A 95 3.24 -4.69 4.64
N ALA A 96 3.90 -4.47 5.79
CA ALA A 96 3.18 -4.21 7.05
C ALA A 96 2.26 -2.99 6.93
N TYR A 97 2.65 -2.00 6.14
CA TYR A 97 1.83 -0.81 5.89
C TYR A 97 0.52 -1.17 5.18
N ILE A 98 0.57 -1.99 4.13
CA ILE A 98 -0.64 -2.48 3.44
C ILE A 98 -1.54 -3.27 4.39
N ALA A 99 -0.95 -4.17 5.19
CA ALA A 99 -1.70 -4.95 6.16
C ALA A 99 -2.42 -4.05 7.16
N ASN A 100 -1.74 -3.05 7.73
CA ASN A 100 -2.32 -2.09 8.66
C ASN A 100 -3.44 -1.25 8.04
N LEU A 101 -3.28 -0.82 6.78
CA LEU A 101 -4.34 -0.11 6.06
C LEU A 101 -5.60 -0.98 5.90
N LEU A 102 -5.44 -2.26 5.58
CA LEU A 102 -6.56 -3.18 5.42
C LEU A 102 -7.24 -3.47 6.76
N ILE A 103 -6.47 -3.73 7.82
CA ILE A 103 -7.01 -3.92 9.18
C ILE A 103 -7.84 -2.70 9.58
N LYS A 104 -7.30 -1.49 9.39
CA LYS A 104 -7.99 -0.24 9.67
C LYS A 104 -9.25 -0.09 8.82
N GLY A 105 -9.19 -0.40 7.54
CA GLY A 105 -10.33 -0.31 6.64
C GLY A 105 -11.46 -1.27 7.04
N TYR A 106 -11.13 -2.54 7.29
CA TYR A 106 -12.11 -3.52 7.74
C TYR A 106 -12.71 -3.20 9.11
N ALA A 107 -11.88 -2.73 10.07
CA ALA A 107 -12.36 -2.31 11.37
C ALA A 107 -13.35 -1.12 11.25
N ALA A 108 -13.05 -0.16 10.38
CA ALA A 108 -13.93 0.99 10.13
C ALA A 108 -15.25 0.61 9.44
N ASP A 109 -15.25 -0.46 8.65
CA ASP A 109 -16.45 -1.03 8.00
C ASP A 109 -17.23 -1.99 8.91
N GLY A 110 -16.73 -2.26 10.14
CA GLY A 110 -17.35 -3.22 11.06
C GLY A 110 -17.07 -4.68 10.71
N ALA A 111 -16.22 -4.94 9.73
CA ALA A 111 -15.84 -6.28 9.28
C ALA A 111 -14.70 -6.85 10.15
N ILE A 112 -14.97 -7.02 11.44
CA ILE A 112 -13.95 -7.33 12.47
C ILE A 112 -13.27 -8.68 12.22
N GLU A 113 -13.98 -9.67 11.72
CA GLU A 113 -13.40 -10.99 11.46
C GLU A 113 -12.34 -10.93 10.35
N GLN A 114 -12.57 -10.12 9.31
CA GLN A 114 -11.59 -9.89 8.25
C GLN A 114 -10.36 -9.15 8.76
N ALA A 115 -10.56 -8.13 9.60
CA ALA A 115 -9.47 -7.40 10.24
C ALA A 115 -8.62 -8.36 11.11
N ARG A 116 -9.29 -9.21 11.90
CA ARG A 116 -8.64 -10.23 12.74
C ARG A 116 -7.86 -11.25 11.90
N ALA A 117 -8.45 -11.77 10.83
CA ALA A 117 -7.81 -12.74 9.96
C ALA A 117 -6.49 -12.21 9.38
N ILE A 118 -6.47 -10.94 8.95
CA ILE A 118 -5.24 -10.31 8.48
C ILE A 118 -4.23 -10.18 9.63
N PHE A 119 -4.66 -9.69 10.79
CA PHE A 119 -3.77 -9.54 11.95
C PHE A 119 -3.14 -10.87 12.38
N GLU A 120 -3.92 -11.95 12.41
CA GLU A 120 -3.46 -13.28 12.76
C GLU A 120 -2.51 -13.89 11.71
N SER A 121 -2.64 -13.46 10.44
CA SER A 121 -1.74 -13.87 9.36
C SER A 121 -0.35 -13.21 9.44
N LEU A 122 -0.21 -12.15 10.24
CA LEU A 122 1.08 -11.48 10.45
C LEU A 122 1.89 -12.24 11.51
N ALA A 123 3.22 -12.32 11.30
CA ALA A 123 4.11 -12.92 12.27
C ALA A 123 4.22 -12.06 13.54
N ASP A 124 4.42 -12.70 14.68
CA ASP A 124 4.74 -11.97 15.91
C ASP A 124 6.10 -11.27 15.78
N PRO A 125 6.23 -10.04 16.29
CA PRO A 125 7.51 -9.36 16.30
C PRO A 125 8.51 -10.16 17.14
N ALA A 126 9.74 -10.30 16.66
CA ALA A 126 10.80 -10.90 17.46
C ALA A 126 10.93 -10.14 18.78
N SER A 127 10.90 -10.88 19.90
CA SER A 127 10.92 -10.31 21.25
C SER A 127 12.15 -9.41 21.43
N GLY A 128 11.94 -8.15 21.79
CA GLY A 128 12.97 -7.18 22.13
C GLY A 128 13.35 -6.15 21.07
N VAL A 129 12.78 -6.22 19.88
CA VAL A 129 13.00 -5.21 18.83
C VAL A 129 11.66 -4.63 18.41
N ALA A 130 11.45 -3.35 18.73
CA ALA A 130 10.42 -2.60 18.03
C ALA A 130 10.76 -2.67 16.54
N ALA A 131 9.94 -3.33 15.75
CA ALA A 131 10.18 -3.43 14.32
C ALA A 131 10.30 -2.00 13.76
N PRO A 132 11.44 -1.58 13.22
CA PRO A 132 11.53 -0.30 12.53
C PRO A 132 10.47 -0.32 11.45
N GLY A 133 9.69 0.76 11.34
CA GLY A 133 8.64 0.86 10.34
C GLY A 133 9.21 0.41 8.98
N ASN A 134 8.56 -0.56 8.36
CA ASN A 134 9.04 -1.29 7.17
C ASN A 134 9.09 -0.41 5.90
N HIS A 135 9.64 0.79 6.01
CA HIS A 135 9.86 1.67 4.86
C HIS A 135 11.28 1.62 4.30
N VAL A 136 12.13 0.77 4.86
CA VAL A 136 13.50 0.62 4.35
C VAL A 136 13.53 -0.61 3.44
N PRO A 137 13.81 -0.45 2.14
CA PRO A 137 14.17 -1.58 1.31
C PRO A 137 15.44 -2.19 1.88
N HIS A 138 15.36 -3.37 2.47
CA HIS A 138 16.55 -4.11 2.82
C HIS A 138 17.23 -4.55 1.53
N GLU A 139 18.29 -3.84 1.15
CA GLU A 139 19.24 -4.34 0.17
C GLU A 139 19.94 -5.58 0.73
N SER A 140 19.87 -6.62 -0.08
CA SER A 140 20.77 -7.77 -0.13
C SER A 140 20.89 -8.68 1.10
N SER A 141 20.24 -9.80 1.03
CA SER A 141 20.99 -11.05 1.11
C SER A 141 20.22 -12.16 0.39
N SER A 142 20.95 -12.92 -0.38
CA SER A 142 20.54 -14.05 -1.18
C SER A 142 20.00 -15.19 -0.31
N ALA A 143 18.68 -15.18 -0.07
CA ALA A 143 17.95 -16.34 0.40
C ALA A 143 16.52 -16.30 -0.14
N PRO A 144 15.99 -17.40 -0.71
CA PRO A 144 14.68 -17.42 -1.36
C PRO A 144 13.53 -17.62 -0.40
N SER A 145 13.53 -16.99 0.75
CA SER A 145 12.40 -16.97 1.67
C SER A 145 12.17 -15.54 2.12
N THR A 146 11.13 -14.93 1.59
CA THR A 146 10.64 -13.65 2.05
C THR A 146 10.36 -13.75 3.55
N PRO A 147 10.94 -12.90 4.39
CA PRO A 147 10.60 -12.90 5.80
C PRO A 147 9.11 -12.61 5.96
N PRO A 148 8.41 -13.33 6.85
CA PRO A 148 7.01 -13.06 7.10
C PRO A 148 6.83 -11.61 7.55
N VAL A 149 5.78 -10.96 7.05
CA VAL A 149 5.42 -9.60 7.49
C VAL A 149 5.10 -9.66 8.98
N SER A 150 5.86 -8.94 9.80
CA SER A 150 5.66 -8.92 11.24
C SER A 150 4.63 -7.88 11.65
N ARG A 151 3.93 -8.15 12.76
CA ARG A 151 3.07 -7.19 13.43
C ARG A 151 3.90 -6.03 13.97
N ASP A 152 3.42 -4.83 13.83
CA ASP A 152 4.01 -3.63 14.39
C ASP A 152 3.05 -2.97 15.41
N SER A 153 3.47 -1.87 16.01
CA SER A 153 2.65 -1.14 16.98
C SER A 153 1.31 -0.65 16.40
N MET A 154 1.26 -0.39 15.09
CA MET A 154 0.03 0.01 14.40
C MET A 154 -0.94 -1.17 14.29
N SER A 155 -0.45 -2.37 13.98
CA SER A 155 -1.28 -3.58 13.91
C SER A 155 -2.01 -3.85 15.23
N TYR A 156 -1.32 -3.71 16.36
CA TYR A 156 -1.92 -3.88 17.69
C TYR A 156 -2.93 -2.78 18.02
N ARG A 157 -2.65 -1.55 17.63
CA ARG A 157 -3.54 -0.40 17.89
C ARG A 157 -4.88 -0.55 17.18
N GLU A 158 -4.87 -0.96 15.92
CA GLU A 158 -6.09 -1.06 15.11
C GLU A 158 -7.01 -2.23 15.53
N VAL A 159 -6.47 -3.27 16.19
CA VAL A 159 -7.24 -4.43 16.66
C VAL A 159 -7.63 -4.32 18.15
N SER A 160 -7.13 -3.30 18.86
CA SER A 160 -7.43 -3.12 20.28
C SER A 160 -8.91 -2.77 20.51
N PRO A 161 -9.56 -3.33 21.57
CA PRO A 161 -10.97 -3.07 21.87
C PRO A 161 -11.33 -1.59 22.02
N SER A 162 -10.37 -0.75 22.43
CA SER A 162 -10.56 0.69 22.56
C SER A 162 -10.69 1.42 21.22
N ALA A 163 -10.22 0.83 20.12
CA ALA A 163 -10.40 1.38 18.78
C ALA A 163 -11.79 1.04 18.19
N VAL A 164 -12.41 -0.04 18.68
CA VAL A 164 -13.73 -0.49 18.25
C VAL A 164 -14.86 0.21 19.03
N GLY A 165 -14.53 0.90 20.13
CA GLY A 165 -15.50 1.46 21.09
C GLY A 165 -15.98 2.89 20.83
N VAL A 166 -15.62 3.54 19.72
CA VAL A 166 -16.05 4.94 19.44
C VAL A 166 -16.81 5.01 18.12
N CYS A 167 -17.88 4.25 18.03
CA CYS A 167 -18.97 4.55 17.10
C CYS A 167 -20.29 4.03 17.68
N VAL A 168 -20.66 4.56 18.85
CA VAL A 168 -22.03 4.53 19.33
C VAL A 168 -22.41 5.97 19.67
N CYS A 169 -22.91 6.68 18.71
CA CYS A 169 -23.99 7.68 18.78
C CYS A 169 -24.40 8.04 17.35
#